data_f0e5dbfa8b78dcfbfde866723c8300b0
#
_entry.id   f0e5dbfa8b78dcfbfde866723c8300b0
#
_cell.length_a   1.000
_cell.length_b   1.000
_cell.length_c   1.000
_cell.angle_alpha   90.00
_cell.angle_beta   90.00
_cell.angle_gamma   90.00
#
_symmetry.space_group_name_H-M   'P 1'
#
loop_
_entity.id
_entity.type
_entity.pdbx_description
1 polymer ?
#
loop_
_entity_poly.entity_id
_entity_poly.type
_entity_poly.pdbx_seq_one_letter_code
_entity_poly.pdbx_strand_id
1 'polypeptide(L)'
;PSFTLKHVEEEGIEGSVEFQFMATTQKAVTQDINVHYSVTCDGIDANKINLSAKNLLIKAGSTASEPITLSITDWKYLENTKEVLEYTLKIKIADIESTSAEVTNAAYYQEIVLKISKTAEKKKESVLLTNVKDWIFTFMTGVENSASNSVAGTGTNDVATNGVPFWLTVDFKEVKNVTGVQTTHWGAGYAPSKVEIFSSDNGILKEELRLSHSTSGLRHVT
;
A
#
# COMPACT_ATOMS: atom_id res chain seq x y z
N PRO A 1 -10.73 4.80 -18.92
CA PRO A 1 -9.58 4.82 -18.00
C PRO A 1 -9.75 3.79 -16.88
N SER A 2 -8.61 3.26 -16.36
CA SER A 2 -8.60 2.28 -15.29
C SER A 2 -7.62 2.70 -14.20
N PHE A 3 -7.99 2.45 -12.95
CA PHE A 3 -7.22 2.75 -11.75
C PHE A 3 -7.09 1.48 -10.91
N THR A 4 -5.92 1.26 -10.34
CA THR A 4 -5.67 0.11 -9.47
C THR A 4 -5.23 0.58 -8.10
N LEU A 5 -5.93 0.12 -7.08
CA LEU A 5 -5.61 0.31 -5.67
C LEU A 5 -4.91 -0.94 -5.16
N LYS A 6 -3.81 -0.77 -4.47
CA LYS A 6 -3.06 -1.87 -3.87
C LYS A 6 -3.45 -2.02 -2.41
N HIS A 7 -3.79 -3.23 -1.99
CA HIS A 7 -4.06 -3.54 -0.59
C HIS A 7 -2.90 -4.37 -0.02
N VAL A 8 -2.24 -3.83 1.01
CA VAL A 8 -1.11 -4.46 1.69
C VAL A 8 -1.44 -4.58 3.17
N GLU A 9 -1.21 -5.75 3.73
CA GLU A 9 -1.41 -6.06 5.15
C GLU A 9 -0.66 -5.04 6.03
N GLU A 10 -1.32 -4.53 7.07
CA GLU A 10 -0.83 -3.49 7.99
C GLU A 10 -0.56 -2.09 7.38
N GLU A 11 -0.45 -1.97 6.08
CA GLU A 11 -0.24 -0.68 5.39
C GLU A 11 -1.55 -0.09 4.86
N GLY A 12 -2.58 -0.93 4.70
CA GLY A 12 -3.89 -0.53 4.20
C GLY A 12 -3.96 -0.47 2.67
N ILE A 13 -4.78 0.45 2.16
CA ILE A 13 -5.01 0.59 0.73
C ILE A 13 -4.28 1.81 0.20
N GLU A 14 -3.36 1.57 -0.72
CA GLU A 14 -2.60 2.59 -1.42
C GLU A 14 -3.18 2.88 -2.80
N GLY A 15 -3.11 4.15 -3.19
CA GLY A 15 -3.54 4.64 -4.49
C GLY A 15 -4.66 5.67 -4.38
N SER A 16 -4.91 6.33 -5.50
CA SER A 16 -5.96 7.33 -5.64
C SER A 16 -6.57 7.25 -7.03
N VAL A 17 -7.78 7.74 -7.13
CA VAL A 17 -8.42 8.01 -8.41
C VAL A 17 -8.39 9.52 -8.61
N GLU A 18 -7.78 9.96 -9.68
CA GLU A 18 -7.81 11.35 -10.12
C GLU A 18 -8.06 11.37 -11.63
N PHE A 19 -9.11 12.06 -12.03
CA PHE A 19 -9.52 12.11 -13.41
C PHE A 19 -10.10 13.48 -13.77
N GLN A 20 -9.68 14.02 -14.91
CA GLN A 20 -10.23 15.28 -15.43
C GLN A 20 -11.13 15.04 -16.63
N PHE A 21 -12.22 15.77 -16.67
CA PHE A 21 -13.16 15.75 -17.78
C PHE A 21 -13.72 17.15 -18.07
N MET A 22 -14.15 17.35 -19.30
CA MET A 22 -14.71 18.62 -19.78
C MET A 22 -15.85 18.37 -20.77
N ALA A 23 -16.71 19.35 -20.94
CA ALA A 23 -17.68 19.36 -22.03
C ALA A 23 -17.06 20.07 -23.25
N THR A 24 -17.37 19.56 -24.44
CA THR A 24 -16.90 20.13 -25.71
C THR A 24 -18.05 20.24 -26.71
N THR A 25 -17.95 21.22 -27.60
CA THR A 25 -18.87 21.42 -28.74
C THR A 25 -18.07 21.45 -30.04
N GLN A 26 -18.74 21.12 -31.14
CA GLN A 26 -18.11 21.14 -32.48
C GLN A 26 -17.77 22.56 -32.99
N LYS A 27 -18.54 23.56 -32.53
CA LYS A 27 -18.37 24.96 -32.91
C LYS A 27 -18.41 25.82 -31.65
N ALA A 28 -17.79 27.00 -31.70
CA ALA A 28 -17.90 27.98 -30.64
C ALA A 28 -19.37 28.33 -30.41
N VAL A 29 -19.76 28.36 -29.12
CA VAL A 29 -21.10 28.69 -28.71
C VAL A 29 -21.30 30.21 -28.72
N THR A 30 -22.51 30.67 -29.02
CA THR A 30 -22.79 32.12 -29.09
C THR A 30 -23.19 32.70 -27.72
N GLN A 31 -23.55 31.83 -26.78
CA GLN A 31 -23.93 32.17 -25.41
C GLN A 31 -23.31 31.19 -24.44
N ASP A 32 -23.28 31.54 -23.16
CA ASP A 32 -22.85 30.65 -22.09
C ASP A 32 -23.78 29.43 -21.99
N ILE A 33 -23.19 28.24 -21.93
CA ILE A 33 -23.88 26.96 -21.83
C ILE A 33 -23.47 26.28 -20.52
N ASN A 34 -24.45 26.01 -19.65
CA ASN A 34 -24.26 25.18 -18.47
C ASN A 34 -24.59 23.72 -18.82
N VAL A 35 -23.61 22.85 -18.61
CA VAL A 35 -23.77 21.41 -18.76
C VAL A 35 -23.77 20.77 -17.39
N HIS A 36 -24.89 20.23 -16.99
CA HIS A 36 -25.05 19.44 -15.77
C HIS A 36 -24.63 18.00 -16.05
N TYR A 37 -23.97 17.40 -15.09
CA TYR A 37 -23.55 16.01 -15.17
C TYR A 37 -23.93 15.26 -13.91
N SER A 38 -24.02 13.95 -14.01
CA SER A 38 -24.18 13.04 -12.88
C SER A 38 -22.98 12.13 -12.78
N VAL A 39 -22.59 11.80 -11.55
CA VAL A 39 -21.57 10.80 -11.26
C VAL A 39 -22.23 9.70 -10.44
N THR A 40 -22.10 8.46 -10.90
CA THR A 40 -22.63 7.29 -10.21
C THR A 40 -21.58 6.20 -10.12
N CYS A 41 -21.55 5.52 -8.99
CA CYS A 41 -20.69 4.36 -8.79
C CYS A 41 -21.36 3.42 -7.78
N ASP A 42 -21.70 2.22 -8.22
CA ASP A 42 -22.24 1.22 -7.31
C ASP A 42 -21.11 0.74 -6.36
N GLY A 43 -21.39 0.77 -5.05
CA GLY A 43 -20.48 0.33 -4.00
C GLY A 43 -19.47 1.37 -3.52
N ILE A 44 -19.46 2.57 -4.10
CA ILE A 44 -18.70 3.73 -3.56
C ILE A 44 -19.68 4.82 -3.18
N ASP A 45 -19.63 5.26 -1.94
CA ASP A 45 -20.47 6.34 -1.42
C ASP A 45 -20.19 7.65 -2.16
N ALA A 46 -21.24 8.37 -2.57
CA ALA A 46 -21.11 9.64 -3.29
C ALA A 46 -20.31 10.69 -2.50
N ASN A 47 -20.36 10.65 -1.16
CA ASN A 47 -19.62 11.55 -0.29
C ASN A 47 -18.09 11.32 -0.29
N LYS A 48 -17.61 10.19 -0.86
CA LYS A 48 -16.19 9.88 -1.05
C LYS A 48 -15.66 10.40 -2.40
N ILE A 49 -16.56 10.82 -3.29
CA ILE A 49 -16.21 11.33 -4.62
C ILE A 49 -16.14 12.85 -4.52
N ASN A 50 -14.95 13.39 -4.63
CA ASN A 50 -14.73 14.84 -4.63
C ASN A 50 -14.73 15.38 -6.06
N LEU A 51 -15.41 16.48 -6.27
CA LEU A 51 -15.53 17.16 -7.56
C LEU A 51 -15.16 18.63 -7.41
N SER A 52 -14.28 19.15 -8.28
CA SER A 52 -13.82 20.53 -8.21
C SER A 52 -14.91 21.57 -8.56
N ALA A 53 -15.95 21.16 -9.28
CA ALA A 53 -17.13 21.99 -9.58
C ALA A 53 -18.35 21.12 -9.75
N LYS A 54 -19.56 21.72 -9.75
CA LYS A 54 -20.84 21.01 -9.84
C LYS A 54 -21.39 20.95 -11.27
N ASN A 55 -20.94 21.80 -12.15
CA ASN A 55 -21.37 21.91 -13.54
C ASN A 55 -20.20 22.37 -14.43
N LEU A 56 -20.31 22.10 -15.71
CA LEU A 56 -19.35 22.47 -16.75
C LEU A 56 -19.89 23.70 -17.50
N LEU A 57 -19.17 24.82 -17.44
CA LEU A 57 -19.56 26.05 -18.12
C LEU A 57 -18.74 26.20 -19.40
N ILE A 58 -19.42 26.16 -20.56
CA ILE A 58 -18.83 26.54 -21.85
C ILE A 58 -19.18 28.02 -22.08
N LYS A 59 -18.17 28.88 -22.05
CA LYS A 59 -18.37 30.33 -22.25
C LYS A 59 -18.62 30.68 -23.71
N ALA A 60 -19.39 31.74 -23.94
CA ALA A 60 -19.59 32.30 -25.27
C ALA A 60 -18.23 32.52 -25.99
N GLY A 61 -18.16 32.14 -27.24
CA GLY A 61 -16.95 32.15 -28.05
C GLY A 61 -16.02 30.94 -27.86
N SER A 62 -16.32 30.04 -26.94
CA SER A 62 -15.52 28.84 -26.66
C SER A 62 -16.13 27.58 -27.24
N THR A 63 -15.30 26.56 -27.42
CA THR A 63 -15.69 25.20 -27.84
C THR A 63 -15.58 24.17 -26.71
N ALA A 64 -15.09 24.58 -25.52
CA ALA A 64 -14.91 23.70 -24.37
C ALA A 64 -15.12 24.44 -23.06
N SER A 65 -15.54 23.70 -22.03
CA SER A 65 -15.53 24.17 -20.65
C SER A 65 -14.12 24.09 -20.05
N GLU A 66 -13.92 24.72 -18.89
CA GLU A 66 -12.82 24.36 -18.02
C GLU A 66 -12.97 22.91 -17.56
N PRO A 67 -11.85 22.20 -17.32
CA PRO A 67 -11.91 20.83 -16.83
C PRO A 67 -12.36 20.77 -15.37
N ILE A 68 -13.14 19.75 -15.05
CA ILE A 68 -13.47 19.38 -13.67
C ILE A 68 -12.58 18.21 -13.26
N THR A 69 -12.01 18.29 -12.09
CA THR A 69 -11.27 17.21 -11.47
C THR A 69 -12.18 16.40 -10.56
N LEU A 70 -12.26 15.09 -10.81
CA LEU A 70 -12.84 14.09 -9.93
C LEU A 70 -11.70 13.43 -9.16
N SER A 71 -11.83 13.29 -7.84
CA SER A 71 -10.85 12.58 -7.03
C SER A 71 -11.50 11.71 -5.95
N ILE A 72 -10.88 10.56 -5.67
CA ILE A 72 -11.19 9.66 -4.57
C ILE A 72 -9.88 9.25 -3.94
N THR A 73 -9.68 9.60 -2.66
CA THR A 73 -8.42 9.39 -1.93
C THR A 73 -8.59 8.60 -0.64
N ASP A 74 -9.80 8.53 -0.09
CA ASP A 74 -10.09 7.82 1.16
C ASP A 74 -10.68 6.43 0.86
N TRP A 75 -9.89 5.39 1.12
CA TRP A 75 -10.22 3.99 0.89
C TRP A 75 -10.32 3.15 2.17
N LYS A 76 -10.19 3.77 3.35
CA LYS A 76 -10.15 3.06 4.65
C LYS A 76 -11.34 2.13 4.87
N TYR A 77 -12.53 2.50 4.37
CA TYR A 77 -13.73 1.69 4.50
C TYR A 77 -13.67 0.35 3.74
N LEU A 78 -12.70 0.16 2.83
CA LEU A 78 -12.48 -1.08 2.07
C LEU A 78 -11.41 -2.00 2.69
N GLU A 79 -10.67 -1.57 3.72
CA GLU A 79 -9.56 -2.32 4.32
C GLU A 79 -10.00 -3.64 4.96
N ASN A 80 -11.26 -3.71 5.43
CA ASN A 80 -11.80 -4.95 5.98
C ASN A 80 -12.10 -6.03 4.93
N THR A 81 -12.14 -5.67 3.65
CA THR A 81 -12.40 -6.61 2.53
C THR A 81 -11.07 -7.08 1.97
N LYS A 82 -10.74 -8.35 2.18
CA LYS A 82 -9.45 -8.95 1.78
C LYS A 82 -9.41 -9.36 0.31
N GLU A 83 -10.54 -9.53 -0.33
CA GLU A 83 -10.70 -9.96 -1.71
C GLU A 83 -10.49 -8.82 -2.71
N VAL A 84 -10.42 -9.19 -3.98
CA VAL A 84 -10.44 -8.24 -5.09
C VAL A 84 -11.81 -7.57 -5.16
N LEU A 85 -11.83 -6.26 -5.33
CA LEU A 85 -13.04 -5.49 -5.60
C LEU A 85 -12.92 -4.76 -6.93
N GLU A 86 -14.03 -4.67 -7.65
CA GLU A 86 -14.11 -3.93 -8.90
C GLU A 86 -15.31 -2.98 -8.87
N TYR A 87 -15.08 -1.74 -9.28
CA TYR A 87 -16.07 -0.71 -9.35
C TYR A 87 -16.13 -0.11 -10.76
N THR A 88 -17.31 0.32 -11.14
CA THR A 88 -17.51 1.06 -12.38
C THR A 88 -18.13 2.40 -12.04
N LEU A 89 -17.34 3.46 -12.20
CA LEU A 89 -17.81 4.84 -12.03
C LEU A 89 -18.20 5.39 -13.40
N LYS A 90 -19.37 6.01 -13.49
CA LYS A 90 -19.92 6.59 -14.69
C LYS A 90 -20.16 8.08 -14.51
N ILE A 91 -19.68 8.87 -15.45
CA ILE A 91 -19.95 10.30 -15.55
C ILE A 91 -20.81 10.50 -16.78
N LYS A 92 -22.01 11.05 -16.61
CA LYS A 92 -22.97 11.27 -17.71
C LYS A 92 -23.41 12.72 -17.77
N ILE A 93 -23.68 13.22 -18.97
CA ILE A 93 -24.43 14.46 -19.15
C ILE A 93 -25.86 14.21 -18.64
N ALA A 94 -26.28 15.01 -17.68
CA ALA A 94 -27.63 14.94 -17.09
C ALA A 94 -28.60 15.91 -17.76
N ASP A 95 -28.14 17.17 -17.97
CA ASP A 95 -28.96 18.22 -18.58
C ASP A 95 -28.07 19.29 -19.20
N ILE A 96 -28.62 20.07 -20.13
CA ILE A 96 -27.97 21.21 -20.77
C ILE A 96 -28.87 22.42 -20.63
N GLU A 97 -28.46 23.39 -19.84
CA GLU A 97 -29.10 24.71 -19.73
C GLU A 97 -28.54 25.64 -20.78
N SER A 98 -29.37 25.95 -21.79
CA SER A 98 -29.06 26.92 -22.82
C SER A 98 -30.31 27.76 -23.12
N THR A 99 -30.10 29.07 -23.30
CA THR A 99 -31.19 29.97 -23.74
C THR A 99 -31.45 29.89 -25.24
N SER A 100 -30.60 29.17 -25.98
CA SER A 100 -30.74 28.94 -27.42
C SER A 100 -30.80 27.44 -27.74
N ALA A 101 -31.59 27.09 -28.78
CA ALA A 101 -31.66 25.70 -29.27
C ALA A 101 -30.41 25.24 -30.02
N GLU A 102 -29.29 25.94 -29.88
CA GLU A 102 -28.05 25.71 -30.65
C GLU A 102 -27.29 24.48 -30.22
N VAL A 103 -27.46 24.03 -28.97
CA VAL A 103 -26.74 22.92 -28.40
C VAL A 103 -27.68 21.83 -27.94
N THR A 104 -27.46 20.62 -28.44
CA THR A 104 -28.15 19.43 -28.02
C THR A 104 -27.13 18.37 -27.64
N ASN A 105 -27.57 17.39 -26.85
CA ASN A 105 -26.74 16.21 -26.57
C ASN A 105 -26.32 15.52 -27.87
N ALA A 106 -25.03 15.24 -28.02
CA ALA A 106 -24.54 14.42 -29.11
C ALA A 106 -25.11 13.00 -28.98
N ALA A 107 -25.33 12.32 -30.12
CA ALA A 107 -25.74 10.91 -30.10
C ALA A 107 -24.72 9.97 -29.48
N TYR A 108 -23.44 10.42 -29.41
CA TYR A 108 -22.30 9.66 -28.93
C TYR A 108 -21.51 10.49 -27.91
N TYR A 109 -20.66 9.82 -27.08
CA TYR A 109 -19.80 10.46 -26.11
C TYR A 109 -20.52 11.18 -24.96
N GLN A 110 -21.69 10.67 -24.57
CA GLN A 110 -22.44 11.22 -23.44
C GLN A 110 -22.05 10.64 -22.09
N GLU A 111 -21.23 9.60 -22.09
CA GLU A 111 -20.82 8.88 -20.90
C GLU A 111 -19.31 8.65 -20.89
N ILE A 112 -18.69 8.86 -19.74
CA ILE A 112 -17.32 8.45 -19.43
C ILE A 112 -17.39 7.34 -18.40
N VAL A 113 -16.70 6.23 -18.66
CA VAL A 113 -16.64 5.09 -17.76
C VAL A 113 -15.21 4.95 -17.21
N LEU A 114 -15.10 4.97 -15.90
CA LEU A 114 -13.87 4.70 -15.16
C LEU A 114 -13.98 3.32 -14.51
N LYS A 115 -12.95 2.50 -14.65
CA LYS A 115 -12.81 1.22 -13.95
C LYS A 115 -11.86 1.39 -12.78
N ILE A 116 -12.29 0.96 -11.60
CA ILE A 116 -11.48 1.03 -10.38
C ILE A 116 -11.41 -0.39 -9.83
N SER A 117 -10.20 -0.91 -9.68
CA SER A 117 -9.95 -2.23 -9.09
C SER A 117 -9.15 -2.09 -7.82
N LYS A 118 -9.53 -2.81 -6.77
CA LYS A 118 -8.74 -3.01 -5.56
C LYS A 118 -8.18 -4.42 -5.59
N THR A 119 -6.88 -4.59 -5.40
CA THR A 119 -6.28 -5.93 -5.33
C THR A 119 -6.75 -6.68 -4.08
N ALA A 120 -6.63 -8.01 -4.10
CA ALA A 120 -6.67 -8.76 -2.85
C ALA A 120 -5.60 -8.22 -1.89
N GLU A 121 -5.85 -8.37 -0.58
CA GLU A 121 -4.81 -8.05 0.40
C GLU A 121 -3.60 -8.95 0.18
N LYS A 122 -2.45 -8.32 0.03
CA LYS A 122 -1.16 -9.03 -0.03
C LYS A 122 -0.48 -8.95 1.32
N LYS A 123 0.11 -10.05 1.74
CA LYS A 123 0.99 -10.02 2.90
C LYS A 123 2.14 -9.05 2.64
N LYS A 124 2.53 -8.35 3.68
CA LYS A 124 3.70 -7.48 3.64
C LYS A 124 4.93 -8.34 3.34
N GLU A 125 5.67 -7.99 2.30
CA GLU A 125 6.89 -8.70 1.95
C GLU A 125 7.96 -8.36 3.00
N SER A 126 8.48 -9.40 3.67
CA SER A 126 9.62 -9.25 4.55
C SER A 126 10.89 -9.07 3.74
N VAL A 127 11.62 -8.00 3.99
CA VAL A 127 12.91 -7.73 3.37
C VAL A 127 14.03 -8.11 4.34
N LEU A 128 15.00 -8.90 3.87
CA LEU A 128 16.15 -9.25 4.68
C LEU A 128 16.98 -7.98 4.97
N LEU A 129 17.13 -7.66 6.25
CA LEU A 129 17.97 -6.55 6.70
C LEU A 129 19.45 -6.96 6.59
N THR A 130 20.13 -6.47 5.56
CA THR A 130 21.53 -6.85 5.27
C THR A 130 22.55 -5.76 5.60
N ASN A 131 22.10 -4.51 5.77
CA ASN A 131 22.98 -3.40 6.14
C ASN A 131 23.17 -3.35 7.66
N VAL A 132 24.15 -4.10 8.14
CA VAL A 132 24.44 -4.29 9.57
C VAL A 132 25.60 -3.40 10.07
N LYS A 133 26.08 -2.49 9.25
CA LYS A 133 27.30 -1.72 9.52
C LYS A 133 27.26 -0.94 10.84
N ASP A 134 26.10 -0.37 11.16
CA ASP A 134 25.92 0.48 12.33
C ASP A 134 25.24 -0.24 13.50
N TRP A 135 24.94 -1.53 13.35
CA TRP A 135 24.33 -2.32 14.41
C TRP A 135 25.33 -2.69 15.49
N ILE A 136 24.88 -2.72 16.73
CA ILE A 136 25.71 -3.18 17.85
C ILE A 136 25.22 -4.55 18.30
N PHE A 137 26.14 -5.52 18.28
CA PHE A 137 25.92 -6.87 18.78
C PHE A 137 26.58 -7.02 20.16
N THR A 138 25.81 -7.47 21.13
CA THR A 138 26.32 -7.79 22.48
C THR A 138 26.07 -9.27 22.72
N PHE A 139 27.11 -9.97 23.11
CA PHE A 139 27.12 -11.41 23.34
C PHE A 139 27.23 -11.75 24.81
N MET A 140 26.63 -12.86 25.21
CA MET A 140 26.91 -13.46 26.51
C MET A 140 28.41 -13.78 26.66
N THR A 141 28.96 -13.64 27.86
CA THR A 141 30.35 -14.02 28.17
C THR A 141 30.53 -15.52 27.91
N GLY A 142 31.68 -15.88 27.28
CA GLY A 142 32.03 -17.27 26.98
C GLY A 142 31.42 -17.82 25.66
N VAL A 143 30.82 -16.97 24.87
CA VAL A 143 30.43 -17.34 23.49
C VAL A 143 31.66 -17.27 22.59
N GLU A 144 31.92 -18.34 21.86
CA GLU A 144 33.00 -18.40 20.88
C GLU A 144 32.61 -17.61 19.60
N ASN A 145 33.62 -17.04 18.93
CA ASN A 145 33.46 -16.24 17.71
C ASN A 145 32.46 -15.08 17.85
N SER A 146 32.41 -14.47 19.03
CA SER A 146 31.50 -13.37 19.37
C SER A 146 31.80 -12.07 18.61
N ALA A 147 31.62 -12.09 17.30
CA ALA A 147 31.87 -10.95 16.43
C ALA A 147 30.63 -10.67 15.57
N SER A 148 30.42 -9.39 15.25
CA SER A 148 29.25 -8.96 14.45
C SER A 148 29.15 -9.63 13.08
N ASN A 149 30.28 -9.91 12.43
CA ASN A 149 30.32 -10.60 11.14
C ASN A 149 29.85 -12.06 11.22
N SER A 150 29.97 -12.71 12.37
CA SER A 150 29.51 -14.10 12.56
C SER A 150 27.98 -14.20 12.60
N VAL A 151 27.31 -13.18 13.13
CA VAL A 151 25.83 -13.14 13.19
C VAL A 151 25.20 -12.42 12.01
N ALA A 152 25.94 -11.54 11.35
CA ALA A 152 25.44 -10.82 10.19
C ALA A 152 25.46 -11.64 8.88
N GLY A 153 25.87 -12.89 8.92
CA GLY A 153 25.96 -13.77 7.74
C GLY A 153 27.03 -13.37 6.72
N THR A 154 27.95 -12.47 7.10
CA THR A 154 29.04 -11.96 6.24
C THR A 154 30.37 -12.61 6.53
N GLY A 155 30.47 -13.34 7.65
CA GLY A 155 31.68 -14.05 8.09
C GLY A 155 31.67 -15.52 7.70
N THR A 156 32.82 -16.14 7.84
CA THR A 156 33.02 -17.58 7.65
C THR A 156 32.90 -18.36 8.96
N ASN A 157 32.84 -17.66 10.08
CA ASN A 157 32.73 -18.22 11.42
C ASN A 157 31.27 -18.17 11.90
N ASP A 158 30.92 -19.11 12.72
CA ASP A 158 29.65 -19.17 13.44
C ASP A 158 29.79 -18.70 14.89
N VAL A 159 28.70 -18.36 15.52
CA VAL A 159 28.63 -18.13 16.96
C VAL A 159 28.32 -19.46 17.64
N ALA A 160 29.12 -19.86 18.61
CA ALA A 160 28.97 -21.15 19.25
C ALA A 160 29.09 -21.09 20.77
N THR A 161 28.47 -22.04 21.45
CA THR A 161 28.69 -22.34 22.86
C THR A 161 28.80 -23.84 23.05
N ASN A 162 29.45 -24.21 24.13
CA ASN A 162 29.72 -25.63 24.44
C ASN A 162 28.52 -26.28 25.14
N GLY A 163 27.37 -26.37 24.41
CA GLY A 163 26.18 -27.08 24.84
C GLY A 163 25.30 -26.39 25.89
N VAL A 164 25.54 -25.10 26.15
CA VAL A 164 24.72 -24.29 27.06
C VAL A 164 23.90 -23.26 26.31
N PRO A 165 22.72 -22.88 26.82
CA PRO A 165 21.96 -21.77 26.25
C PRO A 165 22.78 -20.49 26.26
N PHE A 166 22.68 -19.69 25.19
CA PHE A 166 23.32 -18.39 25.14
C PHE A 166 22.34 -17.34 24.63
N TRP A 167 22.67 -16.09 24.84
CA TRP A 167 21.93 -14.97 24.33
C TRP A 167 22.85 -14.01 23.58
N LEU A 168 22.28 -13.29 22.67
CA LEU A 168 22.85 -12.11 22.05
C LEU A 168 21.77 -11.02 21.94
N THR A 169 22.21 -9.77 21.97
CA THR A 169 21.34 -8.64 21.66
C THR A 169 21.82 -7.93 20.41
N VAL A 170 20.88 -7.41 19.66
CA VAL A 170 21.11 -6.60 18.46
C VAL A 170 20.45 -5.25 18.66
N ASP A 171 21.27 -4.20 18.74
CA ASP A 171 20.79 -2.82 18.75
C ASP A 171 20.88 -2.28 17.32
N PHE A 172 19.73 -2.05 16.70
CA PHE A 172 19.62 -1.55 15.32
C PHE A 172 19.94 -0.07 15.19
N LYS A 173 20.12 0.68 16.32
CA LYS A 173 20.31 2.13 16.39
C LYS A 173 19.11 2.96 15.91
N GLU A 174 18.07 2.34 15.43
CA GLU A 174 16.82 2.94 15.02
C GLU A 174 15.68 1.93 15.21
N VAL A 175 14.46 2.42 15.29
CA VAL A 175 13.28 1.53 15.38
C VAL A 175 13.13 0.78 14.05
N LYS A 176 13.11 -0.54 14.12
CA LYS A 176 12.88 -1.43 12.99
C LYS A 176 11.64 -2.29 13.24
N ASN A 177 10.82 -2.46 12.22
CA ASN A 177 9.75 -3.44 12.23
C ASN A 177 10.34 -4.80 11.83
N VAL A 178 10.66 -5.62 12.81
CA VAL A 178 11.24 -6.95 12.60
C VAL A 178 10.13 -7.98 12.61
N THR A 179 9.89 -8.61 11.46
CA THR A 179 8.82 -9.61 11.27
C THR A 179 9.33 -11.05 11.39
N GLY A 180 10.67 -11.25 11.39
CA GLY A 180 11.24 -12.58 11.52
C GLY A 180 12.75 -12.55 11.73
N VAL A 181 13.30 -13.70 12.11
CA VAL A 181 14.73 -13.93 12.25
C VAL A 181 15.10 -15.21 11.51
N GLN A 182 16.11 -15.13 10.68
CA GLN A 182 16.66 -16.27 10.00
C GLN A 182 17.99 -16.68 10.64
N THR A 183 18.12 -17.95 11.00
CA THR A 183 19.35 -18.54 11.52
C THR A 183 19.87 -19.63 10.58
N THR A 184 21.19 -19.69 10.42
CA THR A 184 21.85 -20.72 9.61
C THR A 184 22.74 -21.56 10.52
N HIS A 185 22.75 -22.86 10.32
CA HIS A 185 23.50 -23.82 11.14
C HIS A 185 24.32 -24.76 10.24
N TRP A 186 25.44 -25.26 10.76
CA TRP A 186 26.32 -26.18 10.04
C TRP A 186 25.67 -27.53 9.72
N GLY A 187 24.66 -27.90 10.49
CA GLY A 187 23.89 -29.11 10.29
C GLY A 187 22.86 -29.31 11.39
N ALA A 188 22.00 -30.29 11.25
CA ALA A 188 20.88 -30.53 12.17
C ALA A 188 21.33 -30.75 13.63
N GLY A 189 22.51 -31.34 13.82
CA GLY A 189 23.08 -31.58 15.16
C GLY A 189 23.59 -30.32 15.88
N TYR A 190 23.75 -29.22 15.15
CA TYR A 190 24.22 -27.93 15.68
C TYR A 190 23.10 -26.89 15.80
N ALA A 191 21.91 -27.22 15.35
CA ALA A 191 20.78 -26.33 15.47
C ALA A 191 20.30 -26.27 16.93
N PRO A 192 19.97 -25.08 17.46
CA PRO A 192 19.37 -24.96 18.77
C PRO A 192 17.99 -25.63 18.77
N SER A 193 17.66 -26.35 19.84
CA SER A 193 16.37 -27.00 20.01
C SER A 193 15.24 -25.99 20.33
N LYS A 194 15.62 -24.82 20.82
CA LYS A 194 14.70 -23.72 21.16
C LYS A 194 15.38 -22.38 20.90
N VAL A 195 14.66 -21.46 20.26
CA VAL A 195 15.04 -20.06 20.08
C VAL A 195 13.93 -19.20 20.66
N GLU A 196 14.29 -18.27 21.52
CA GLU A 196 13.38 -17.26 22.07
C GLU A 196 13.83 -15.89 21.57
N ILE A 197 12.89 -15.09 21.08
CA ILE A 197 13.15 -13.77 20.53
C ILE A 197 12.37 -12.76 21.36
N PHE A 198 13.07 -11.73 21.80
CA PHE A 198 12.51 -10.63 22.57
C PHE A 198 12.75 -9.33 21.83
N SER A 199 11.80 -8.42 21.90
CA SER A 199 11.92 -7.08 21.32
C SER A 199 11.87 -6.00 22.39
N SER A 200 12.49 -4.86 22.13
CA SER A 200 12.47 -3.70 23.01
C SER A 200 12.71 -2.43 22.23
N ASP A 201 11.99 -1.35 22.55
CA ASP A 201 12.21 -0.01 21.98
C ASP A 201 13.21 0.81 22.80
N ASN A 202 13.47 0.44 24.04
CA ASN A 202 14.26 1.22 25.00
C ASN A 202 15.23 0.38 25.86
N GLY A 203 15.52 -0.84 25.41
CA GLY A 203 16.37 -1.79 26.14
C GLY A 203 15.65 -2.52 27.30
N ILE A 204 14.37 -2.25 27.54
CA ILE A 204 13.54 -2.96 28.52
C ILE A 204 12.68 -3.95 27.74
N LEU A 205 12.83 -5.23 28.00
CA LEU A 205 12.06 -6.30 27.34
C LEU A 205 10.57 -6.11 27.60
N LYS A 206 9.78 -5.97 26.53
CA LYS A 206 8.33 -5.73 26.65
C LYS A 206 7.48 -6.97 26.39
N GLU A 207 7.89 -7.86 25.52
CA GLU A 207 7.14 -9.06 25.19
C GLU A 207 8.04 -10.19 24.70
N GLU A 208 7.60 -11.43 24.99
CA GLU A 208 8.23 -12.67 24.55
C GLU A 208 7.55 -13.14 23.27
N LEU A 209 8.25 -13.02 22.13
CA LEU A 209 7.85 -13.71 20.91
C LEU A 209 8.31 -15.16 20.98
N ARG A 210 7.40 -16.08 21.28
CA ARG A 210 7.72 -17.52 21.35
C ARG A 210 7.64 -18.15 19.97
N LEU A 211 8.78 -18.49 19.40
CA LEU A 211 8.85 -19.31 18.21
C LEU A 211 9.19 -20.74 18.60
N SER A 212 8.29 -21.69 18.32
CA SER A 212 8.59 -23.13 18.44
C SER A 212 9.23 -23.63 17.15
N HIS A 213 10.37 -24.29 17.24
CA HIS A 213 11.09 -24.86 16.09
C HIS A 213 10.84 -26.38 15.99
N SER A 214 10.57 -26.88 14.79
CA SER A 214 10.60 -28.31 14.47
C SER A 214 11.83 -28.63 13.63
N THR A 215 12.50 -29.71 13.98
CA THR A 215 13.83 -30.14 13.53
C THR A 215 13.97 -30.60 12.07
N SER A 216 13.26 -30.06 11.12
CA SER A 216 13.44 -30.44 9.71
C SER A 216 13.47 -29.24 8.79
N GLY A 217 14.68 -28.86 8.36
CA GLY A 217 14.93 -27.97 7.22
C GLY A 217 14.72 -26.48 7.49
N LEU A 218 15.42 -25.66 6.72
CA LEU A 218 15.26 -24.22 6.59
C LEU A 218 13.77 -23.84 6.60
N ARG A 219 13.34 -23.12 7.61
CA ARG A 219 12.01 -22.50 7.61
C ARG A 219 12.15 -20.99 7.76
N HIS A 220 11.57 -20.29 6.80
CA HIS A 220 11.17 -18.90 6.97
C HIS A 220 10.11 -18.87 8.07
N VAL A 221 10.33 -18.05 9.06
CA VAL A 221 9.31 -17.65 10.03
C VAL A 221 8.94 -16.21 9.68
N THR A 222 7.76 -16.04 9.16
CA THR A 222 7.11 -14.74 8.92
C THR A 222 6.19 -14.43 10.08
#